data_e1b35a8832832f21f30729400c048d35
#
_entry.id   e1b35a8832832f21f30729400c048d35
#
_cell.length_a   1.000
_cell.length_b   1.000
_cell.length_c   1.000
_cell.angle_alpha   90.00
_cell.angle_beta   90.00
_cell.angle_gamma   90.00
#
_symmetry.space_group_name_H-M   'P 1'
#
loop_
_entity.id
_entity.type
_entity.pdbx_description
1 polymer ?
#
loop_
_entity_poly.entity_id
_entity_poly.type
_entity_poly.pdbx_seq_one_letter_code
_entity_poly.pdbx_strand_id
1 'polypeptide(L)'
;MLLACQYLDMQGLKYSYFVNDNRFHGFTLSPEVLRWYLVIAVDFDLVEELPALVENDVVVISIDHHEIQGTLVEEYKDGELRGIVVNNQYPFEPADNRYQSGAGMVYETFCKIDENFKSVEREAIVGITLLSDIRPIENPKAKAYLKTTYSSDSTRGYIGYLVAAVTKSDFGFGIPRMDRNFIDYTFSPTLNSMLRFGLTTEAIDLIFGKGLTVNGTKEKQAELVQLMKQRASYLDLENCVIICVDEADFKDCHGVNLSNFIGLLASGIKGVGKSALAFTYKNGAVVRASFRGRYDEVQYRQALCDMGIDAEGHACAFGILNFKPDADTWREINNVIGKLDADHVSTAKVIEVSNLSFVLMSKGYQIATENCYVRDMFRTYFRYVGKKARVVRTTYKSVPFTDEDAKRGLKPDKTSSGQRLKYLRDSNGKPIPKYVEYCIDGKIVKSFGVSIEEGDILPIMEKGTIQLYVRERVR
;
A
#
# COMPACT_ATOMS: atom_id res chain seq x y z
N MET A 1 -7.67 -7.13 13.93
CA MET A 1 -7.38 -7.34 15.37
C MET A 1 -8.02 -6.28 16.27
N LEU A 2 -7.71 -4.96 16.18
CA LEU A 2 -8.27 -3.92 17.06
C LEU A 2 -9.80 -4.00 17.19
N LEU A 3 -10.53 -4.08 16.06
CA LEU A 3 -11.99 -4.14 16.07
C LEU A 3 -12.54 -5.40 16.76
N ALA A 4 -11.84 -6.54 16.62
CA ALA A 4 -12.21 -7.76 17.35
C ALA A 4 -12.03 -7.58 18.86
N CYS A 5 -10.91 -7.02 19.31
CA CYS A 5 -10.68 -6.71 20.71
C CYS A 5 -11.73 -5.72 21.27
N GLN A 6 -12.07 -4.67 20.54
CA GLN A 6 -13.13 -3.73 20.93
C GLN A 6 -14.50 -4.40 21.06
N TYR A 7 -14.81 -5.39 20.23
CA TYR A 7 -16.04 -6.16 20.35
C TYR A 7 -16.03 -7.02 21.62
N LEU A 8 -14.94 -7.73 21.87
CA LEU A 8 -14.80 -8.55 23.08
C LEU A 8 -14.86 -7.73 24.36
N ASP A 9 -14.21 -6.54 24.38
CA ASP A 9 -14.29 -5.59 25.48
C ASP A 9 -15.73 -5.13 25.73
N MET A 10 -16.48 -4.82 24.67
CA MET A 10 -17.88 -4.42 24.75
C MET A 10 -18.77 -5.55 25.32
N GLN A 11 -18.45 -6.81 25.03
CA GLN A 11 -19.12 -7.97 25.59
C GLN A 11 -18.63 -8.35 27.00
N GLY A 12 -17.65 -7.65 27.57
CA GLY A 12 -17.07 -7.93 28.88
C GLY A 12 -16.25 -9.24 28.91
N LEU A 13 -15.81 -9.74 27.76
CA LEU A 13 -15.06 -10.98 27.64
C LEU A 13 -13.57 -10.74 27.87
N LYS A 14 -12.94 -11.68 28.62
CA LYS A 14 -11.47 -11.68 28.77
C LYS A 14 -10.83 -12.41 27.60
N TYR A 15 -9.80 -11.82 27.03
CA TYR A 15 -9.06 -12.40 25.90
C TYR A 15 -7.56 -12.12 26.01
N SER A 16 -6.79 -12.88 25.25
CA SER A 16 -5.41 -12.57 24.88
C SER A 16 -5.32 -12.49 23.36
N TYR A 17 -4.39 -11.73 22.84
CA TYR A 17 -4.16 -11.66 21.41
C TYR A 17 -2.72 -12.05 21.08
N PHE A 18 -2.57 -12.67 19.93
CA PHE A 18 -1.29 -13.04 19.33
C PHE A 18 -1.19 -12.36 17.97
N VAL A 19 0.02 -11.92 17.62
CA VAL A 19 0.31 -11.39 16.31
C VAL A 19 1.44 -12.21 15.73
N ASN A 20 1.24 -12.68 14.51
CA ASN A 20 2.29 -13.40 13.81
C ASN A 20 3.40 -12.42 13.43
N ASP A 21 4.58 -12.60 14.01
CA ASP A 21 5.77 -11.79 13.69
C ASP A 21 6.32 -12.08 12.29
N ASN A 22 5.97 -13.22 11.74
CA ASN A 22 6.36 -13.60 10.41
C ASN A 22 5.31 -13.06 9.43
N ARG A 23 5.75 -12.29 8.42
CA ARG A 23 4.92 -11.87 7.28
C ARG A 23 4.56 -13.05 6.35
N PHE A 24 4.56 -14.27 6.87
CA PHE A 24 4.00 -15.41 6.21
C PHE A 24 2.51 -15.44 6.50
N HIS A 25 1.71 -15.50 5.46
CA HIS A 25 0.32 -15.86 5.55
C HIS A 25 0.28 -17.35 5.91
N GLY A 26 0.37 -17.66 7.18
CA GLY A 26 0.36 -19.01 7.68
C GLY A 26 0.28 -19.03 9.19
N PHE A 27 -0.47 -19.97 9.72
CA PHE A 27 -0.64 -20.20 11.14
C PHE A 27 0.07 -21.49 11.52
N THR A 28 0.86 -21.46 12.57
CA THR A 28 1.43 -22.68 13.14
C THR A 28 0.63 -23.05 14.37
N LEU A 29 -0.01 -24.20 14.33
CA LEU A 29 -0.70 -24.78 15.48
C LEU A 29 0.32 -24.92 16.62
N SER A 30 0.21 -24.07 17.63
CA SER A 30 1.05 -24.11 18.81
C SER A 30 0.27 -24.70 19.99
N PRO A 31 0.93 -25.37 20.95
CA PRO A 31 0.29 -25.84 22.18
C PRO A 31 -0.40 -24.71 22.96
N GLU A 32 0.00 -23.46 22.77
CA GLU A 32 -0.62 -22.30 23.41
C GLU A 32 -2.01 -22.02 22.83
N VAL A 33 -2.19 -22.13 21.50
CA VAL A 33 -3.49 -21.94 20.85
C VAL A 33 -4.47 -23.01 21.26
N LEU A 34 -4.03 -24.26 21.41
CA LEU A 34 -4.86 -25.42 21.85
C LEU A 34 -5.32 -25.32 23.31
N ARG A 35 -4.84 -24.36 24.10
CA ARG A 35 -5.32 -24.13 25.47
C ARG A 35 -6.55 -23.22 25.53
N TRP A 36 -6.91 -22.56 24.44
CA TRP A 36 -8.04 -21.65 24.40
C TRP A 36 -9.30 -22.40 23.97
N TYR A 37 -10.42 -22.06 24.63
CA TYR A 37 -11.72 -22.56 24.23
C TYR A 37 -12.24 -21.98 22.92
N LEU A 38 -11.93 -20.72 22.66
CA LEU A 38 -12.34 -19.99 21.46
C LEU A 38 -11.13 -19.29 20.85
N VAL A 39 -10.93 -19.51 19.56
CA VAL A 39 -9.95 -18.78 18.73
C VAL A 39 -10.68 -17.95 17.69
N ILE A 40 -10.43 -16.66 17.67
CA ILE A 40 -10.90 -15.74 16.61
C ILE A 40 -9.68 -15.33 15.79
N ALA A 41 -9.54 -15.92 14.62
CA ALA A 41 -8.52 -15.55 13.65
C ALA A 41 -9.03 -14.40 12.79
N VAL A 42 -8.19 -13.37 12.57
CA VAL A 42 -8.58 -12.21 11.78
C VAL A 42 -7.47 -11.84 10.79
N ASP A 43 -7.84 -11.63 9.53
CA ASP A 43 -6.94 -11.26 8.45
C ASP A 43 -5.95 -12.36 8.05
N PHE A 44 -6.33 -13.60 8.24
CA PHE A 44 -5.69 -14.80 7.69
C PHE A 44 -6.64 -16.00 7.72
N ASP A 45 -6.41 -16.93 6.82
CA ASP A 45 -7.21 -18.12 6.60
C ASP A 45 -6.76 -19.26 7.53
N LEU A 46 -7.73 -20.00 8.08
CA LEU A 46 -7.53 -21.20 8.90
C LEU A 46 -8.21 -22.43 8.30
N VAL A 47 -8.54 -22.45 7.03
CA VAL A 47 -9.28 -23.57 6.40
C VAL A 47 -8.56 -24.91 6.58
N GLU A 48 -7.23 -24.92 6.41
CA GLU A 48 -6.44 -26.14 6.53
C GLU A 48 -6.31 -26.63 7.98
N GLU A 49 -6.21 -25.71 8.94
CA GLU A 49 -6.03 -26.03 10.35
C GLU A 49 -7.35 -26.25 11.09
N LEU A 50 -8.46 -25.83 10.50
CA LEU A 50 -9.77 -25.84 11.13
C LEU A 50 -10.20 -27.24 11.66
N PRO A 51 -10.07 -28.33 10.90
CA PRO A 51 -10.41 -29.66 11.40
C PRO A 51 -9.59 -30.08 12.63
N ALA A 52 -8.29 -29.84 12.60
CA ALA A 52 -7.39 -30.18 13.69
C ALA A 52 -7.67 -29.36 14.97
N LEU A 53 -8.05 -28.10 14.85
CA LEU A 53 -8.46 -27.27 15.98
C LEU A 53 -9.76 -27.77 16.60
N VAL A 54 -10.74 -28.07 15.76
CA VAL A 54 -12.06 -28.58 16.21
C VAL A 54 -11.92 -29.95 16.88
N GLU A 55 -11.09 -30.86 16.36
CA GLU A 55 -10.79 -32.13 17.00
C GLU A 55 -10.19 -31.96 18.39
N ASN A 56 -9.45 -30.89 18.64
CA ASN A 56 -8.88 -30.56 19.97
C ASN A 56 -9.83 -29.72 20.85
N ASP A 57 -11.13 -29.72 20.57
CA ASP A 57 -12.19 -29.04 21.35
C ASP A 57 -12.10 -27.50 21.32
N VAL A 58 -11.39 -26.93 20.35
CA VAL A 58 -11.31 -25.47 20.14
C VAL A 58 -12.49 -25.02 19.28
N VAL A 59 -13.24 -24.03 19.72
CA VAL A 59 -14.19 -23.31 18.88
C VAL A 59 -13.45 -22.26 18.05
N VAL A 60 -13.69 -22.22 16.74
CA VAL A 60 -12.93 -21.36 15.81
C VAL A 60 -13.84 -20.46 15.00
N ILE A 61 -13.49 -19.18 14.96
CA ILE A 61 -14.06 -18.21 14.02
C ILE A 61 -12.90 -17.61 13.21
N SER A 62 -12.81 -17.97 11.94
CA SER A 62 -11.83 -17.39 11.00
C SER A 62 -12.50 -16.32 10.19
N ILE A 63 -11.99 -15.08 10.21
CA ILE A 63 -12.54 -13.92 9.48
C ILE A 63 -11.45 -13.38 8.59
N ASP A 64 -11.58 -13.61 7.28
CA ASP A 64 -10.55 -13.26 6.31
C ASP A 64 -11.14 -12.70 5.01
N HIS A 65 -10.28 -12.17 4.13
CA HIS A 65 -10.62 -11.58 2.85
C HIS A 65 -9.64 -11.96 1.72
N HIS A 66 -8.66 -12.78 2.02
CA HIS A 66 -7.72 -13.32 1.02
C HIS A 66 -8.39 -14.38 0.15
N GLU A 67 -7.78 -14.66 -1.01
CA GLU A 67 -8.24 -15.76 -1.86
C GLU A 67 -8.18 -17.07 -1.09
N ILE A 68 -9.30 -17.78 -1.07
CA ILE A 68 -9.45 -19.01 -0.32
C ILE A 68 -9.24 -20.21 -1.24
N GLN A 69 -8.51 -21.21 -0.74
CA GLN A 69 -8.38 -22.51 -1.39
C GLN A 69 -9.37 -23.47 -0.74
N GLY A 70 -10.34 -23.96 -1.50
CA GLY A 70 -11.33 -24.89 -1.02
C GLY A 70 -12.72 -24.27 -0.81
N THR A 71 -13.61 -25.05 -0.22
CA THR A 71 -15.02 -24.70 -0.02
C THR A 71 -15.49 -24.91 1.43
N LEU A 72 -14.55 -25.21 2.36
CA LEU A 72 -14.88 -25.43 3.76
C LEU A 72 -15.33 -24.12 4.41
N VAL A 73 -16.56 -24.07 4.86
CA VAL A 73 -17.17 -22.94 5.55
C VAL A 73 -17.43 -23.24 7.02
N GLU A 74 -17.78 -24.49 7.33
CA GLU A 74 -18.23 -24.94 8.64
C GLU A 74 -17.58 -26.27 9.00
N GLU A 75 -17.21 -26.43 10.26
CA GLU A 75 -16.67 -27.66 10.81
C GLU A 75 -17.47 -28.06 12.07
N TYR A 76 -17.82 -29.34 12.17
CA TYR A 76 -18.68 -29.88 13.21
C TYR A 76 -17.96 -30.97 14.02
N LYS A 77 -18.23 -31.00 15.33
CA LYS A 77 -17.82 -32.07 16.20
C LYS A 77 -19.04 -32.56 17.02
N ASP A 78 -19.31 -33.85 17.03
CA ASP A 78 -20.45 -34.47 17.75
C ASP A 78 -21.82 -33.84 17.36
N GLY A 79 -21.95 -33.35 16.14
CA GLY A 79 -23.15 -32.68 15.63
C GLY A 79 -23.29 -31.19 16.03
N GLU A 80 -22.35 -30.65 16.76
CA GLU A 80 -22.29 -29.23 17.11
C GLU A 80 -21.35 -28.48 16.18
N LEU A 81 -21.76 -27.28 15.73
CA LEU A 81 -20.92 -26.33 14.95
C LEU A 81 -19.79 -25.85 15.88
N ARG A 82 -18.55 -26.11 15.52
CA ARG A 82 -17.35 -25.75 16.28
C ARG A 82 -16.42 -24.85 15.55
N GLY A 83 -16.50 -24.81 14.22
CA GLY A 83 -15.66 -23.97 13.40
C GLY A 83 -16.45 -23.28 12.29
N ILE A 84 -16.14 -22.00 12.03
CA ILE A 84 -16.72 -21.25 10.92
C ILE A 84 -15.65 -20.37 10.25
N VAL A 85 -15.69 -20.34 8.92
CA VAL A 85 -14.87 -19.43 8.10
C VAL A 85 -15.76 -18.38 7.46
N VAL A 86 -15.50 -17.13 7.77
CA VAL A 86 -16.17 -15.96 7.19
C VAL A 86 -15.21 -15.30 6.21
N ASN A 87 -15.44 -15.51 4.91
CA ASN A 87 -14.58 -14.96 3.86
C ASN A 87 -15.42 -14.49 2.68
N ASN A 88 -15.12 -13.33 2.13
CA ASN A 88 -15.85 -12.74 1.00
C ASN A 88 -15.31 -13.15 -0.38
N GLN A 89 -14.30 -14.02 -0.44
CA GLN A 89 -13.73 -14.52 -1.69
C GLN A 89 -14.30 -15.87 -2.13
N TYR A 90 -15.19 -16.49 -1.34
CA TYR A 90 -15.86 -17.71 -1.78
C TYR A 90 -16.52 -17.54 -3.14
N PRO A 91 -16.50 -18.56 -4.03
CA PRO A 91 -17.09 -18.48 -5.36
C PRO A 91 -18.59 -18.17 -5.38
N PHE A 92 -19.31 -18.55 -4.31
CA PHE A 92 -20.74 -18.29 -4.14
C PHE A 92 -21.06 -16.88 -3.61
N GLU A 93 -20.06 -16.13 -3.13
CA GLU A 93 -20.25 -14.75 -2.71
C GLU A 93 -20.37 -13.82 -3.92
N PRO A 94 -21.31 -12.87 -3.89
CA PRO A 94 -21.42 -11.87 -4.95
C PRO A 94 -20.11 -11.09 -5.11
N ALA A 95 -19.71 -10.86 -6.35
CA ALA A 95 -18.47 -10.10 -6.65
C ALA A 95 -18.47 -8.71 -5.99
N ASP A 96 -19.65 -8.09 -5.82
CA ASP A 96 -19.81 -6.80 -5.16
C ASP A 96 -19.45 -6.82 -3.66
N ASN A 97 -19.39 -7.99 -3.01
CA ASN A 97 -18.99 -8.12 -1.61
C ASN A 97 -17.47 -8.22 -1.43
N ARG A 98 -16.70 -8.43 -2.50
CA ARG A 98 -15.24 -8.64 -2.45
C ARG A 98 -14.42 -7.37 -2.25
N TYR A 99 -15.04 -6.27 -1.85
CA TYR A 99 -14.37 -4.99 -1.62
C TYR A 99 -13.73 -4.85 -0.24
N GLN A 100 -14.09 -5.68 0.73
CA GLN A 100 -13.66 -5.55 2.12
C GLN A 100 -12.18 -5.80 2.31
N SER A 101 -11.60 -5.12 3.30
CA SER A 101 -10.34 -5.47 3.97
C SER A 101 -10.61 -6.43 5.12
N GLY A 102 -9.59 -7.05 5.69
CA GLY A 102 -9.75 -7.89 6.88
C GLY A 102 -10.44 -7.16 8.03
N ALA A 103 -10.10 -5.88 8.29
CA ALA A 103 -10.80 -5.07 9.29
C ALA A 103 -12.26 -4.80 8.93
N GLY A 104 -12.57 -4.62 7.65
CA GLY A 104 -13.95 -4.46 7.15
C GLY A 104 -14.77 -5.73 7.36
N MET A 105 -14.18 -6.89 7.08
CA MET A 105 -14.83 -8.20 7.35
C MET A 105 -15.15 -8.37 8.82
N VAL A 106 -14.20 -8.08 9.70
CA VAL A 106 -14.39 -8.13 11.16
C VAL A 106 -15.52 -7.18 11.60
N TYR A 107 -15.50 -5.94 11.11
CA TYR A 107 -16.52 -4.95 11.46
C TYR A 107 -17.92 -5.38 11.03
N GLU A 108 -18.09 -5.79 9.78
CA GLU A 108 -19.41 -6.21 9.27
C GLU A 108 -19.91 -7.49 9.94
N THR A 109 -19.02 -8.44 10.24
CA THR A 109 -19.38 -9.66 10.96
C THR A 109 -19.94 -9.35 12.34
N PHE A 110 -19.22 -8.54 13.13
CA PHE A 110 -19.68 -8.22 14.49
C PHE A 110 -20.88 -7.27 14.49
N CYS A 111 -21.05 -6.39 13.50
CA CYS A 111 -22.27 -5.61 13.35
C CYS A 111 -23.51 -6.45 13.01
N LYS A 112 -23.33 -7.60 12.37
CA LYS A 112 -24.44 -8.57 12.15
C LYS A 112 -24.82 -9.32 13.41
N ILE A 113 -23.84 -9.58 14.28
CA ILE A 113 -24.07 -10.25 15.56
C ILE A 113 -24.68 -9.29 16.58
N ASP A 114 -24.19 -8.05 16.66
CA ASP A 114 -24.66 -7.02 17.56
C ASP A 114 -24.66 -5.64 16.88
N GLU A 115 -25.85 -5.10 16.62
CA GLU A 115 -25.99 -3.78 15.98
C GLU A 115 -25.40 -2.63 16.80
N ASN A 116 -25.27 -2.77 18.11
CA ASN A 116 -24.63 -1.76 18.97
C ASN A 116 -23.13 -1.62 18.71
N PHE A 117 -22.53 -2.57 17.97
CA PHE A 117 -21.14 -2.45 17.56
C PHE A 117 -20.92 -1.38 16.48
N LYS A 118 -21.98 -0.91 15.81
CA LYS A 118 -21.89 0.16 14.80
C LYS A 118 -21.46 1.48 15.45
N SER A 119 -20.43 2.11 14.88
CA SER A 119 -20.03 3.48 15.26
C SER A 119 -19.29 4.18 14.12
N VAL A 120 -19.41 5.50 14.05
CA VAL A 120 -18.71 6.36 13.08
C VAL A 120 -17.20 6.18 13.16
N GLU A 121 -16.67 6.03 14.37
CA GLU A 121 -15.23 5.85 14.60
C GLU A 121 -14.72 4.50 14.05
N ARG A 122 -15.48 3.41 14.26
CA ARG A 122 -15.13 2.09 13.70
C ARG A 122 -15.27 2.06 12.19
N GLU A 123 -16.29 2.70 11.64
CA GLU A 123 -16.42 2.89 10.18
C GLU A 123 -15.23 3.66 9.59
N ALA A 124 -14.75 4.68 10.28
CA ALA A 124 -13.57 5.41 9.85
C ALA A 124 -12.31 4.53 9.84
N ILE A 125 -12.16 3.62 10.81
CA ILE A 125 -11.07 2.62 10.83
C ILE A 125 -11.18 1.69 9.61
N VAL A 126 -12.39 1.23 9.28
CA VAL A 126 -12.60 0.41 8.06
C VAL A 126 -12.16 1.15 6.81
N GLY A 127 -12.52 2.42 6.65
CA GLY A 127 -12.12 3.20 5.49
C GLY A 127 -10.59 3.42 5.40
N ILE A 128 -9.88 3.57 6.53
CA ILE A 128 -8.41 3.60 6.57
C ILE A 128 -7.85 2.28 6.02
N THR A 129 -8.39 1.15 6.46
CA THR A 129 -7.85 -0.17 6.07
C THR A 129 -8.16 -0.53 4.63
N LEU A 130 -9.27 -0.07 4.06
CA LEU A 130 -9.57 -0.23 2.63
C LEU A 130 -8.48 0.38 1.74
N LEU A 131 -7.95 1.54 2.10
CA LEU A 131 -6.85 2.17 1.37
C LEU A 131 -5.50 1.49 1.68
N SER A 132 -5.24 1.20 2.95
CA SER A 132 -3.98 0.55 3.37
C SER A 132 -3.77 -0.81 2.72
N ASP A 133 -4.85 -1.52 2.44
CA ASP A 133 -4.88 -2.85 1.83
C ASP A 133 -5.19 -2.81 0.32
N ILE A 134 -5.20 -1.64 -0.27
CA ILE A 134 -5.40 -1.42 -1.72
C ILE A 134 -6.68 -2.12 -2.24
N ARG A 135 -7.77 -2.09 -1.45
CA ARG A 135 -9.04 -2.75 -1.82
C ARG A 135 -9.81 -1.98 -2.90
N PRO A 136 -10.71 -2.67 -3.64
CA PRO A 136 -11.63 -2.01 -4.58
C PRO A 136 -12.52 -0.99 -3.85
N ILE A 137 -12.36 0.29 -4.19
CA ILE A 137 -13.09 1.40 -3.55
C ILE A 137 -14.24 1.94 -4.43
N GLU A 138 -14.52 1.27 -5.53
CA GLU A 138 -15.62 1.60 -6.45
C GLU A 138 -16.99 1.22 -5.88
N ASN A 139 -17.02 0.26 -4.97
CA ASN A 139 -18.23 -0.20 -4.32
C ASN A 139 -18.88 0.92 -3.49
N PRO A 140 -20.22 1.10 -3.52
CA PRO A 140 -20.93 2.13 -2.76
C PRO A 140 -20.67 2.09 -1.25
N LYS A 141 -20.57 0.90 -0.64
CA LYS A 141 -20.27 0.76 0.80
C LYS A 141 -18.83 1.17 1.10
N ALA A 142 -17.86 0.78 0.27
CA ALA A 142 -16.47 1.22 0.40
C ALA A 142 -16.38 2.76 0.35
N LYS A 143 -17.08 3.38 -0.61
CA LYS A 143 -17.19 4.85 -0.70
C LYS A 143 -17.78 5.49 0.56
N ALA A 144 -18.81 4.85 1.15
CA ALA A 144 -19.40 5.34 2.40
C ALA A 144 -18.40 5.32 3.56
N TYR A 145 -17.66 4.23 3.75
CA TYR A 145 -16.60 4.15 4.77
C TYR A 145 -15.51 5.21 4.56
N LEU A 146 -15.04 5.38 3.31
CA LEU A 146 -14.06 6.42 2.99
C LEU A 146 -14.59 7.82 3.26
N LYS A 147 -15.85 8.09 2.94
CA LYS A 147 -16.48 9.37 3.26
C LYS A 147 -16.50 9.62 4.77
N THR A 148 -16.85 8.60 5.56
CA THR A 148 -16.79 8.65 7.03
C THR A 148 -15.37 8.96 7.51
N THR A 149 -14.36 8.26 6.98
CA THR A 149 -12.94 8.49 7.30
C THR A 149 -12.51 9.92 7.00
N TYR A 150 -12.80 10.44 5.81
CA TYR A 150 -12.36 11.78 5.39
C TYR A 150 -13.10 12.91 6.10
N SER A 151 -14.30 12.65 6.62
CA SER A 151 -15.08 13.60 7.42
C SER A 151 -14.79 13.54 8.92
N SER A 152 -14.00 12.55 9.37
CA SER A 152 -13.63 12.40 10.78
C SER A 152 -12.79 13.58 11.27
N ASP A 153 -13.03 13.98 12.53
CA ASP A 153 -12.25 15.03 13.18
C ASP A 153 -10.85 14.51 13.52
N SER A 154 -9.86 14.97 12.75
CA SER A 154 -8.45 14.61 12.95
C SER A 154 -7.81 15.19 14.22
N THR A 155 -8.58 15.95 15.01
CA THR A 155 -8.11 16.58 16.25
C THR A 155 -8.62 15.90 17.52
N ARG A 156 -9.59 15.00 17.40
CA ARG A 156 -10.31 14.40 18.53
C ARG A 156 -10.53 12.90 18.36
N GLY A 157 -10.84 12.25 19.47
CA GLY A 157 -11.16 10.83 19.51
C GLY A 157 -10.00 9.97 19.05
N TYR A 158 -10.31 8.75 18.66
CA TYR A 158 -9.31 7.78 18.22
C TYR A 158 -8.62 8.19 16.90
N ILE A 159 -9.35 8.79 15.97
CA ILE A 159 -8.75 9.26 14.68
C ILE A 159 -7.75 10.39 14.94
N GLY A 160 -8.10 11.34 15.82
CA GLY A 160 -7.16 12.39 16.23
C GLY A 160 -5.92 11.83 16.91
N TYR A 161 -6.08 10.82 17.75
CA TYR A 161 -4.95 10.09 18.33
C TYR A 161 -4.06 9.47 17.26
N LEU A 162 -4.60 8.72 16.28
CA LEU A 162 -3.81 8.10 15.22
C LEU A 162 -3.03 9.12 14.39
N VAL A 163 -3.66 10.26 14.07
CA VAL A 163 -2.99 11.35 13.34
C VAL A 163 -1.82 11.89 14.17
N ALA A 164 -2.04 12.19 15.43
CA ALA A 164 -1.00 12.70 16.33
C ALA A 164 0.16 11.71 16.50
N ALA A 165 -0.16 10.43 16.68
CA ALA A 165 0.81 9.35 16.89
C ALA A 165 1.81 9.21 15.72
N VAL A 166 1.36 9.34 14.46
CA VAL A 166 2.23 9.18 13.30
C VAL A 166 2.88 10.47 12.81
N THR A 167 2.37 11.65 13.21
CA THR A 167 2.93 12.93 12.75
C THR A 167 4.06 13.46 13.63
N LYS A 168 4.38 12.79 14.76
CA LYS A 168 5.33 13.33 15.77
C LYS A 168 5.06 14.81 15.98
N SER A 169 3.87 15.12 16.45
CA SER A 169 3.30 16.44 16.36
C SER A 169 4.14 17.53 17.01
N ASP A 170 5.08 18.08 16.28
CA ASP A 170 5.44 19.48 16.41
C ASP A 170 4.31 20.27 15.76
N PHE A 171 3.27 20.61 16.52
CA PHE A 171 2.02 21.22 16.10
C PHE A 171 2.18 22.64 15.47
N GLY A 172 3.26 22.89 14.75
CA GLY A 172 3.55 24.20 14.17
C GLY A 172 2.77 24.57 12.89
N PHE A 173 2.23 23.62 12.14
CA PHE A 173 1.64 23.88 10.81
C PHE A 173 0.31 23.18 10.52
N GLY A 174 -0.56 23.06 11.50
CA GLY A 174 -1.90 22.49 11.33
C GLY A 174 -1.92 20.96 11.33
N ILE A 175 -2.95 20.41 11.93
CA ILE A 175 -3.15 18.96 12.04
C ILE A 175 -3.57 18.43 10.67
N PRO A 176 -2.89 17.42 10.09
CA PRO A 176 -3.31 16.83 8.83
C PRO A 176 -4.68 16.16 8.99
N ARG A 177 -5.46 16.16 7.92
CA ARG A 177 -6.72 15.39 7.89
C ARG A 177 -6.42 13.94 7.59
N MET A 178 -7.27 13.05 8.10
CA MET A 178 -7.27 11.63 7.73
C MET A 178 -7.87 11.48 6.31
N ASP A 179 -7.20 12.04 5.33
CA ASP A 179 -7.55 11.92 3.92
C ASP A 179 -6.68 10.86 3.22
N ARG A 180 -6.98 10.60 1.95
CA ARG A 180 -6.24 9.61 1.16
C ARG A 180 -4.74 9.88 1.15
N ASN A 181 -4.32 11.12 0.96
CA ASN A 181 -2.89 11.44 0.91
C ASN A 181 -2.20 11.15 2.24
N PHE A 182 -2.85 11.46 3.36
CA PHE A 182 -2.31 11.16 4.68
C PHE A 182 -2.20 9.64 4.90
N ILE A 183 -3.23 8.88 4.52
CA ILE A 183 -3.24 7.42 4.65
C ILE A 183 -2.18 6.80 3.76
N ASP A 184 -2.15 7.13 2.46
CA ASP A 184 -1.26 6.49 1.47
C ASP A 184 0.22 6.87 1.66
N TYR A 185 0.52 8.10 2.09
CA TYR A 185 1.91 8.61 2.14
C TYR A 185 2.47 8.81 3.54
N THR A 186 1.64 8.71 4.58
CA THR A 186 2.10 8.93 5.96
C THR A 186 1.69 7.80 6.89
N PHE A 187 0.40 7.55 7.07
CA PHE A 187 -0.10 6.60 8.06
C PHE A 187 0.31 5.16 7.76
N SER A 188 -0.14 4.61 6.62
CA SER A 188 0.18 3.22 6.23
C SER A 188 1.68 2.98 6.04
N PRO A 189 2.44 3.88 5.37
CA PRO A 189 3.89 3.71 5.28
C PRO A 189 4.61 3.73 6.63
N THR A 190 4.14 4.51 7.60
CA THR A 190 4.72 4.55 8.94
C THR A 190 4.54 3.21 9.66
N LEU A 191 3.31 2.70 9.73
CA LEU A 191 3.02 1.39 10.34
C LEU A 191 3.77 0.26 9.62
N ASN A 192 3.71 0.25 8.30
CA ASN A 192 4.43 -0.75 7.50
C ASN A 192 5.94 -0.70 7.71
N SER A 193 6.52 0.49 7.94
CA SER A 193 7.96 0.59 8.24
C SER A 193 8.29 -0.01 9.62
N MET A 194 7.44 0.22 10.64
CA MET A 194 7.61 -0.38 11.96
C MET A 194 7.61 -1.92 11.87
N LEU A 195 6.61 -2.49 11.19
CA LEU A 195 6.50 -3.94 11.00
C LEU A 195 7.69 -4.52 10.23
N ARG A 196 8.23 -3.80 9.23
CA ARG A 196 9.41 -4.24 8.47
C ARG A 196 10.68 -4.29 9.31
N PHE A 197 10.80 -3.41 10.29
CA PHE A 197 11.90 -3.42 11.25
C PHE A 197 11.67 -4.36 12.45
N GLY A 198 10.59 -5.15 12.46
CA GLY A 198 10.27 -6.07 13.56
C GLY A 198 9.72 -5.39 14.81
N LEU A 199 9.28 -4.13 14.71
CA LEU A 199 8.68 -3.37 15.82
C LEU A 199 7.17 -3.66 15.92
N THR A 200 6.82 -4.94 15.98
CA THR A 200 5.42 -5.39 15.96
C THR A 200 4.68 -4.95 17.22
N THR A 201 5.31 -5.11 18.38
CA THR A 201 4.73 -4.70 19.67
C THR A 201 4.45 -3.20 19.71
N GLU A 202 5.40 -2.38 19.29
CA GLU A 202 5.26 -0.92 19.25
C GLU A 202 4.17 -0.48 18.25
N ALA A 203 4.07 -1.15 17.10
CA ALA A 203 3.01 -0.89 16.12
C ALA A 203 1.62 -1.24 16.68
N ILE A 204 1.51 -2.34 17.41
CA ILE A 204 0.30 -2.74 18.11
C ILE A 204 -0.06 -1.73 19.21
N ASP A 205 0.88 -1.38 20.06
CA ASP A 205 0.68 -0.41 21.14
C ASP A 205 0.24 0.95 20.60
N LEU A 206 0.80 1.38 19.46
CA LEU A 206 0.35 2.57 18.76
C LEU A 206 -1.13 2.45 18.34
N ILE A 207 -1.51 1.35 17.70
CA ILE A 207 -2.89 1.13 17.23
C ILE A 207 -3.86 0.98 18.41
N PHE A 208 -3.44 0.41 19.54
CA PHE A 208 -4.29 0.28 20.75
C PHE A 208 -4.32 1.52 21.64
N GLY A 209 -3.64 2.59 21.25
CA GLY A 209 -3.61 3.81 22.05
C GLY A 209 -2.74 3.76 23.30
N LYS A 210 -1.82 2.78 23.39
CA LYS A 210 -0.97 2.55 24.57
C LYS A 210 0.36 3.31 24.53
N GLY A 211 0.73 3.91 23.40
CA GLY A 211 1.98 4.65 23.26
C GLY A 211 2.05 5.50 22.01
N LEU A 212 2.86 6.56 22.06
CA LEU A 212 3.08 7.53 20.96
C LEU A 212 4.46 7.36 20.28
N THR A 213 5.08 6.19 20.35
CA THR A 213 6.46 6.04 19.93
C THR A 213 6.57 5.68 18.46
N VAL A 214 6.68 6.68 17.58
CA VAL A 214 7.13 6.51 16.21
C VAL A 214 8.62 6.82 16.12
N ASN A 215 9.45 5.81 15.94
CA ASN A 215 10.92 5.89 16.09
C ASN A 215 11.66 6.35 14.82
N GLY A 216 11.08 7.19 13.95
CA GLY A 216 11.70 7.60 12.68
C GLY A 216 11.93 6.44 11.70
N THR A 217 11.14 5.38 11.82
CA THR A 217 11.32 4.14 11.05
C THR A 217 11.11 4.36 9.56
N LYS A 218 10.24 5.30 9.17
CA LYS A 218 10.00 5.65 7.77
C LYS A 218 11.25 6.28 7.14
N GLU A 219 11.92 7.17 7.86
CA GLU A 219 13.17 7.79 7.41
C GLU A 219 14.29 6.75 7.29
N LYS A 220 14.46 5.91 8.31
CA LYS A 220 15.41 4.77 8.29
C LYS A 220 15.12 3.80 7.15
N GLN A 221 13.84 3.50 6.90
CA GLN A 221 13.44 2.68 5.76
C GLN A 221 13.84 3.33 4.43
N ALA A 222 13.63 4.63 4.27
CA ALA A 222 14.00 5.34 3.05
C ALA A 222 15.51 5.32 2.81
N GLU A 223 16.32 5.51 3.86
CA GLU A 223 17.78 5.41 3.82
C GLU A 223 18.23 4.00 3.44
N LEU A 224 17.67 2.97 4.09
CA LEU A 224 18.00 1.57 3.81
C LEU A 224 17.62 1.18 2.37
N VAL A 225 16.42 1.54 1.90
CA VAL A 225 15.99 1.25 0.53
C VAL A 225 16.88 1.99 -0.48
N GLN A 226 17.33 3.20 -0.17
CA GLN A 226 18.28 3.92 -1.02
C GLN A 226 19.64 3.23 -1.08
N LEU A 227 20.13 2.73 0.05
CA LEU A 227 21.36 1.94 0.12
C LEU A 227 21.22 0.63 -0.68
N MET A 228 20.09 -0.08 -0.52
CA MET A 228 19.80 -1.29 -1.29
C MET A 228 19.76 -1.00 -2.80
N LYS A 229 19.16 0.11 -3.23
CA LYS A 229 19.18 0.54 -4.64
C LYS A 229 20.58 0.76 -5.20
N GLN A 230 21.50 1.24 -4.38
CA GLN A 230 22.88 1.51 -4.80
C GLN A 230 23.73 0.25 -4.92
N ARG A 231 23.49 -0.76 -4.06
CA ARG A 231 24.30 -1.98 -3.96
C ARG A 231 23.70 -3.18 -4.68
N ALA A 232 22.39 -3.18 -4.97
CA ALA A 232 21.73 -4.26 -5.68
C ALA A 232 22.25 -4.40 -7.12
N SER A 233 22.26 -5.62 -7.63
CA SER A 233 22.50 -5.92 -9.02
C SER A 233 21.18 -5.88 -9.80
N TYR A 234 21.23 -5.35 -11.03
CA TYR A 234 20.06 -5.19 -11.89
C TYR A 234 20.26 -5.89 -13.23
N LEU A 235 19.25 -6.67 -13.63
CA LEU A 235 19.12 -7.19 -14.99
C LEU A 235 17.88 -6.53 -15.61
N ASP A 236 18.11 -5.58 -16.51
CA ASP A 236 17.06 -4.84 -17.20
C ASP A 236 16.64 -5.59 -18.45
N LEU A 237 15.50 -6.28 -18.39
CA LEU A 237 14.88 -6.96 -19.52
C LEU A 237 13.85 -6.03 -20.18
N GLU A 238 13.31 -6.44 -21.33
CA GLU A 238 12.36 -5.63 -22.10
C GLU A 238 11.11 -5.24 -21.28
N ASN A 239 10.49 -6.21 -20.60
CA ASN A 239 9.21 -6.05 -19.89
C ASN A 239 9.34 -6.08 -18.36
N CYS A 240 10.46 -6.56 -17.83
CA CYS A 240 10.67 -6.76 -16.42
C CYS A 240 12.10 -6.39 -16.01
N VAL A 241 12.25 -5.83 -14.82
CA VAL A 241 13.55 -5.62 -14.17
C VAL A 241 13.71 -6.65 -13.06
N ILE A 242 14.80 -7.41 -13.11
CA ILE A 242 15.20 -8.35 -12.07
C ILE A 242 16.20 -7.66 -11.16
N ILE A 243 15.96 -7.70 -9.83
CA ILE A 243 16.78 -7.02 -8.82
C ILE A 243 17.28 -8.07 -7.83
N CYS A 244 18.59 -8.24 -7.77
CA CYS A 244 19.23 -9.12 -6.80
C CYS A 244 19.88 -8.30 -5.69
N VAL A 245 19.52 -8.61 -4.44
CA VAL A 245 20.13 -8.06 -3.22
C VAL A 245 20.92 -9.20 -2.56
N ASP A 246 22.23 -9.22 -2.75
CA ASP A 246 23.10 -10.17 -2.05
C ASP A 246 23.33 -9.67 -0.61
N GLU A 247 22.91 -10.47 0.39
CA GLU A 247 23.08 -10.11 1.80
C GLU A 247 24.56 -9.95 2.19
N ALA A 248 25.48 -10.54 1.44
CA ALA A 248 26.91 -10.39 1.67
C ALA A 248 27.41 -8.95 1.49
N ASP A 249 26.73 -8.15 0.67
CA ASP A 249 27.06 -6.74 0.41
C ASP A 249 26.54 -5.78 1.51
N PHE A 250 25.80 -6.30 2.50
CA PHE A 250 25.11 -5.53 3.55
C PHE A 250 25.55 -5.91 4.96
N LYS A 251 26.80 -6.31 5.14
CA LYS A 251 27.35 -6.68 6.46
C LYS A 251 27.28 -5.56 7.48
N ASP A 252 27.21 -4.32 7.04
CA ASP A 252 27.03 -3.11 7.86
C ASP A 252 25.58 -2.89 8.35
N CYS A 253 24.61 -3.64 7.81
CA CYS A 253 23.20 -3.57 8.20
C CYS A 253 22.82 -4.68 9.20
N HIS A 254 23.66 -4.92 10.21
CA HIS A 254 23.44 -5.99 11.20
C HIS A 254 22.06 -5.90 11.87
N GLY A 255 21.39 -7.05 11.97
CA GLY A 255 20.08 -7.20 12.64
C GLY A 255 18.87 -6.74 11.79
N VAL A 256 19.09 -6.28 10.56
CA VAL A 256 17.98 -5.94 9.65
C VAL A 256 17.73 -7.08 8.67
N ASN A 257 16.49 -7.56 8.62
CA ASN A 257 16.07 -8.53 7.61
C ASN A 257 15.76 -7.80 6.29
N LEU A 258 16.71 -7.82 5.36
CA LEU A 258 16.60 -7.14 4.06
C LEU A 258 15.43 -7.66 3.21
N SER A 259 15.03 -8.91 3.39
CA SER A 259 13.89 -9.53 2.68
C SER A 259 12.57 -8.79 2.93
N ASN A 260 12.44 -8.09 4.06
CA ASN A 260 11.26 -7.29 4.37
C ASN A 260 11.13 -6.01 3.51
N PHE A 261 12.18 -5.63 2.78
CA PHE A 261 12.26 -4.37 2.03
C PHE A 261 12.28 -4.56 0.51
N ILE A 262 12.47 -5.78 0.00
CA ILE A 262 12.58 -6.05 -1.45
C ILE A 262 11.33 -5.62 -2.22
N GLY A 263 10.14 -5.76 -1.64
CA GLY A 263 8.91 -5.30 -2.27
C GLY A 263 8.89 -3.77 -2.51
N LEU A 264 9.63 -2.98 -1.72
CA LEU A 264 9.78 -1.54 -1.94
C LEU A 264 10.74 -1.23 -3.09
N LEU A 265 11.78 -2.06 -3.27
CA LEU A 265 12.67 -1.96 -4.42
C LEU A 265 11.89 -2.21 -5.71
N ALA A 266 11.15 -3.31 -5.76
CA ALA A 266 10.31 -3.66 -6.91
C ALA A 266 9.27 -2.56 -7.21
N SER A 267 8.61 -2.01 -6.18
CA SER A 267 7.65 -0.90 -6.34
C SER A 267 8.29 0.37 -6.91
N GLY A 268 9.55 0.63 -6.62
CA GLY A 268 10.29 1.76 -7.18
C GLY A 268 10.50 1.65 -8.71
N ILE A 269 10.63 0.44 -9.24
CA ILE A 269 10.76 0.18 -10.69
C ILE A 269 9.39 0.28 -11.38
N LYS A 270 8.33 -0.21 -10.76
CA LYS A 270 6.96 -0.02 -11.29
C LYS A 270 6.69 1.45 -11.61
N GLY A 271 7.18 2.36 -10.78
CA GLY A 271 7.06 3.82 -10.99
C GLY A 271 7.74 4.36 -12.26
N VAL A 272 8.59 3.54 -12.94
CA VAL A 272 9.22 3.88 -14.23
C VAL A 272 8.66 3.04 -15.38
N GLY A 273 7.51 2.40 -15.19
CA GLY A 273 6.72 1.80 -16.27
C GLY A 273 7.09 0.37 -16.66
N LYS A 274 7.81 -0.37 -15.80
CA LYS A 274 8.10 -1.80 -15.97
C LYS A 274 7.63 -2.62 -14.77
N SER A 275 7.33 -3.90 -14.99
CA SER A 275 7.21 -4.88 -13.91
C SER A 275 8.57 -5.13 -13.26
N ALA A 276 8.61 -5.56 -12.00
CA ALA A 276 9.85 -5.85 -11.31
C ALA A 276 9.75 -7.07 -10.41
N LEU A 277 10.80 -7.88 -10.41
CA LEU A 277 11.03 -8.98 -9.49
C LEU A 277 12.28 -8.67 -8.67
N ALA A 278 12.14 -8.50 -7.37
CA ALA A 278 13.27 -8.32 -6.47
C ALA A 278 13.41 -9.52 -5.54
N PHE A 279 14.64 -9.96 -5.28
CA PHE A 279 14.91 -11.05 -4.36
C PHE A 279 16.16 -10.81 -3.53
N THR A 280 16.20 -11.41 -2.33
CA THR A 280 17.39 -11.50 -1.51
C THR A 280 18.09 -12.82 -1.76
N TYR A 281 19.42 -12.76 -1.79
CA TYR A 281 20.30 -13.89 -2.03
C TYR A 281 21.28 -14.04 -0.87
N LYS A 282 21.44 -15.27 -0.37
CA LYS A 282 22.31 -15.58 0.76
C LYS A 282 22.88 -16.98 0.63
N ASN A 283 24.18 -17.11 0.76
CA ASN A 283 24.89 -18.40 0.75
C ASN A 283 24.53 -19.30 -0.47
N GLY A 284 24.37 -18.72 -1.65
CA GLY A 284 24.06 -19.48 -2.85
C GLY A 284 22.57 -19.79 -3.07
N ALA A 285 21.66 -19.27 -2.23
CA ALA A 285 20.23 -19.53 -2.34
C ALA A 285 19.39 -18.25 -2.29
N VAL A 286 18.23 -18.28 -2.93
CA VAL A 286 17.20 -17.24 -2.76
C VAL A 286 16.55 -17.41 -1.40
N VAL A 287 16.50 -16.32 -0.62
CA VAL A 287 15.85 -16.31 0.69
C VAL A 287 14.37 -15.94 0.55
N ARG A 288 14.08 -14.92 -0.24
CA ARG A 288 12.73 -14.42 -0.51
C ARG A 288 12.72 -13.61 -1.79
N ALA A 289 11.60 -13.67 -2.52
CA ALA A 289 11.36 -12.81 -3.65
C ALA A 289 10.03 -12.06 -3.55
N SER A 290 9.93 -10.93 -4.26
CA SER A 290 8.73 -10.12 -4.34
C SER A 290 8.57 -9.57 -5.74
N PHE A 291 7.37 -9.74 -6.29
CA PHE A 291 6.99 -9.23 -7.60
C PHE A 291 6.10 -7.99 -7.48
N ARG A 292 6.26 -7.06 -8.42
CA ARG A 292 5.37 -5.91 -8.61
C ARG A 292 5.09 -5.72 -10.09
N GLY A 293 3.86 -5.98 -10.48
CA GLY A 293 3.37 -5.81 -11.84
C GLY A 293 3.21 -4.36 -12.23
N ARG A 294 3.41 -4.06 -13.50
CA ARG A 294 3.21 -2.73 -14.08
C ARG A 294 1.78 -2.23 -13.92
N TYR A 295 0.81 -3.10 -14.17
CA TYR A 295 -0.62 -2.81 -14.12
C TYR A 295 -1.29 -3.51 -12.96
N ASP A 296 -2.13 -2.79 -12.19
CA ASP A 296 -2.77 -3.33 -10.98
C ASP A 296 -3.90 -4.33 -11.30
N GLU A 297 -4.48 -4.23 -12.47
CA GLU A 297 -5.59 -5.06 -12.94
C GLU A 297 -5.18 -6.36 -13.62
N VAL A 298 -3.88 -6.54 -13.89
CA VAL A 298 -3.35 -7.72 -14.62
C VAL A 298 -3.05 -8.86 -13.65
N GLN A 299 -3.44 -10.08 -14.04
CA GLN A 299 -3.30 -11.30 -13.23
C GLN A 299 -1.89 -11.93 -13.37
N TYR A 300 -0.84 -11.16 -13.04
CA TYR A 300 0.53 -11.66 -13.13
C TYR A 300 0.79 -12.87 -12.24
N ARG A 301 0.23 -12.87 -11.00
CA ARG A 301 0.42 -14.00 -10.07
C ARG A 301 -0.03 -15.31 -10.69
N GLN A 302 -1.26 -15.35 -11.21
CA GLN A 302 -1.81 -16.57 -11.83
C GLN A 302 -0.93 -17.05 -12.98
N ALA A 303 -0.51 -16.14 -13.85
CA ALA A 303 0.34 -16.51 -14.98
C ALA A 303 1.71 -17.07 -14.55
N LEU A 304 2.30 -16.59 -13.46
CA LEU A 304 3.53 -17.16 -12.93
C LEU A 304 3.28 -18.52 -12.23
N CYS A 305 2.15 -18.68 -11.54
CA CYS A 305 1.75 -19.98 -10.98
C CYS A 305 1.55 -21.03 -12.10
N ASP A 306 0.96 -20.65 -13.22
CA ASP A 306 0.78 -21.53 -14.39
C ASP A 306 2.13 -21.99 -15.01
N MET A 307 3.21 -21.25 -14.76
CA MET A 307 4.59 -21.64 -15.10
C MET A 307 5.24 -22.55 -14.05
N GLY A 308 4.55 -22.89 -12.96
CA GLY A 308 5.09 -23.68 -11.86
C GLY A 308 5.89 -22.86 -10.84
N ILE A 309 5.78 -21.52 -10.86
CA ILE A 309 6.36 -20.63 -9.84
C ILE A 309 5.36 -20.47 -8.70
N ASP A 310 5.78 -20.87 -7.51
CA ASP A 310 4.94 -20.79 -6.31
C ASP A 310 4.86 -19.35 -5.80
N ALA A 311 3.66 -18.76 -5.78
CA ALA A 311 3.47 -17.34 -5.50
C ALA A 311 2.21 -17.05 -4.70
N GLU A 312 2.34 -16.23 -3.64
CA GLU A 312 1.28 -15.85 -2.71
C GLU A 312 1.09 -14.33 -2.62
N GLY A 313 -0.16 -13.88 -2.58
CA GLY A 313 -0.53 -12.47 -2.46
C GLY A 313 -1.52 -12.00 -3.53
N HIS A 314 -1.49 -10.71 -3.86
CA HIS A 314 -2.42 -10.11 -4.82
C HIS A 314 -2.01 -10.35 -6.28
N ALA A 315 -2.94 -10.22 -7.21
CA ALA A 315 -2.74 -10.44 -8.64
C ALA A 315 -1.48 -9.77 -9.24
N CYS A 316 -1.17 -8.53 -8.82
CA CYS A 316 -0.06 -7.73 -9.33
C CYS A 316 1.05 -7.45 -8.32
N ALA A 317 0.90 -7.88 -7.06
CA ALA A 317 1.84 -7.61 -5.97
C ALA A 317 1.89 -8.80 -5.00
N PHE A 318 2.91 -9.64 -5.13
CA PHE A 318 2.98 -10.91 -4.43
C PHE A 318 4.40 -11.31 -4.03
N GLY A 319 4.50 -12.22 -3.07
CA GLY A 319 5.71 -12.95 -2.73
C GLY A 319 5.88 -14.16 -3.62
N ILE A 320 7.12 -14.55 -3.90
CA ILE A 320 7.45 -15.79 -4.58
C ILE A 320 8.20 -16.65 -3.57
N LEU A 321 7.71 -17.88 -3.38
CA LEU A 321 8.21 -18.80 -2.37
C LEU A 321 9.31 -19.70 -2.92
N ASN A 322 9.18 -20.08 -4.17
CA ASN A 322 10.12 -21.00 -4.81
C ASN A 322 10.34 -20.63 -6.28
N PHE A 323 11.59 -20.36 -6.65
CA PHE A 323 12.00 -20.18 -8.03
C PHE A 323 13.51 -20.35 -8.16
N LYS A 324 13.95 -20.68 -9.38
CA LYS A 324 15.36 -20.82 -9.71
C LYS A 324 15.85 -19.56 -10.41
N PRO A 325 16.88 -18.87 -9.86
CA PRO A 325 17.37 -17.62 -10.40
C PRO A 325 18.34 -17.85 -11.57
N ASP A 326 17.86 -18.36 -12.69
CA ASP A 326 18.68 -18.64 -13.89
C ASP A 326 18.16 -17.90 -15.13
N ALA A 327 18.97 -17.90 -16.17
CA ALA A 327 18.70 -17.17 -17.41
C ALA A 327 17.44 -17.64 -18.16
N ASP A 328 17.09 -18.92 -18.06
CA ASP A 328 15.91 -19.47 -18.71
C ASP A 328 14.65 -19.00 -17.98
N THR A 329 14.63 -19.08 -16.65
CA THR A 329 13.54 -18.55 -15.82
C THR A 329 13.32 -17.04 -16.08
N TRP A 330 14.39 -16.25 -16.20
CA TRP A 330 14.27 -14.82 -16.48
C TRP A 330 13.66 -14.54 -17.85
N ARG A 331 14.05 -15.32 -18.86
CA ARG A 331 13.51 -15.19 -20.21
C ARG A 331 12.01 -15.54 -20.24
N GLU A 332 11.63 -16.62 -19.59
CA GLU A 332 10.23 -17.04 -19.51
C GLU A 332 9.35 -16.03 -18.79
N ILE A 333 9.77 -15.55 -17.62
CA ILE A 333 9.07 -14.49 -16.87
C ILE A 333 8.90 -13.23 -17.75
N ASN A 334 9.97 -12.76 -18.39
CA ASN A 334 9.92 -11.59 -19.26
C ASN A 334 8.93 -11.75 -20.41
N ASN A 335 8.89 -12.92 -21.03
CA ASN A 335 7.99 -13.21 -22.16
C ASN A 335 6.52 -13.25 -21.70
N VAL A 336 6.22 -13.88 -20.56
CA VAL A 336 4.86 -13.95 -20.02
C VAL A 336 4.38 -12.55 -19.63
N ILE A 337 5.21 -11.76 -18.95
CA ILE A 337 4.88 -10.38 -18.60
C ILE A 337 4.63 -9.54 -19.86
N GLY A 338 5.50 -9.64 -20.88
CA GLY A 338 5.35 -8.91 -22.13
C GLY A 338 4.05 -9.21 -22.85
N LYS A 339 3.61 -10.47 -22.85
CA LYS A 339 2.33 -10.88 -23.40
C LYS A 339 1.16 -10.27 -22.63
N LEU A 340 1.18 -10.39 -21.29
CA LEU A 340 0.13 -9.82 -20.44
C LEU A 340 0.04 -8.29 -20.57
N ASP A 341 1.18 -7.61 -20.62
CA ASP A 341 1.24 -6.16 -20.79
C ASP A 341 0.75 -5.69 -22.16
N ALA A 342 0.99 -6.51 -23.22
CA ALA A 342 0.51 -6.23 -24.58
C ALA A 342 -1.01 -6.40 -24.71
N ASP A 343 -1.57 -7.39 -24.02
CA ASP A 343 -3.01 -7.67 -24.02
C ASP A 343 -3.81 -6.72 -23.08
N HIS A 344 -3.11 -5.93 -22.25
CA HIS A 344 -3.76 -5.05 -21.29
C HIS A 344 -4.39 -3.83 -21.97
N VAL A 345 -5.67 -3.61 -21.66
CA VAL A 345 -6.42 -2.40 -22.03
C VAL A 345 -6.87 -1.67 -20.77
N SER A 346 -6.41 -0.43 -20.60
CA SER A 346 -6.82 0.39 -19.45
C SER A 346 -8.29 0.73 -19.50
N THR A 347 -8.97 0.60 -18.36
CA THR A 347 -10.37 1.01 -18.17
C THR A 347 -10.52 2.47 -17.76
N ALA A 348 -9.41 3.20 -17.58
CA ALA A 348 -9.42 4.61 -17.26
C ALA A 348 -10.06 5.45 -18.39
N LYS A 349 -10.92 6.37 -18.01
CA LYS A 349 -11.60 7.26 -18.95
C LYS A 349 -10.72 8.45 -19.30
N VAL A 350 -10.48 8.69 -20.58
CA VAL A 350 -9.76 9.88 -21.05
C VAL A 350 -10.71 10.79 -21.82
N ILE A 351 -10.74 12.07 -21.45
CA ILE A 351 -11.51 13.12 -22.12
C ILE A 351 -10.52 14.09 -22.77
N GLU A 352 -10.56 14.21 -24.08
CA GLU A 352 -9.76 15.22 -24.78
C GLU A 352 -10.32 16.62 -24.53
N VAL A 353 -9.45 17.55 -24.15
CA VAL A 353 -9.83 18.92 -23.80
C VAL A 353 -8.90 19.93 -24.49
N SER A 354 -9.48 20.87 -25.19
CA SER A 354 -8.78 22.00 -25.78
C SER A 354 -8.79 23.27 -24.91
N ASN A 355 -9.72 23.32 -23.93
CA ASN A 355 -9.81 24.37 -22.92
C ASN A 355 -10.06 23.77 -21.54
N LEU A 356 -8.99 23.70 -20.74
CA LEU A 356 -9.02 23.11 -19.42
C LEU A 356 -9.89 23.89 -18.42
N SER A 357 -9.87 25.22 -18.49
CA SER A 357 -10.69 26.07 -17.61
C SER A 357 -12.18 25.84 -17.80
N PHE A 358 -12.64 25.71 -19.05
CA PHE A 358 -14.05 25.46 -19.34
C PHE A 358 -14.53 24.12 -18.80
N VAL A 359 -13.75 23.06 -19.00
CA VAL A 359 -14.10 21.72 -18.51
C VAL A 359 -14.11 21.68 -16.99
N LEU A 360 -13.16 22.34 -16.34
CA LEU A 360 -13.11 22.40 -14.87
C LEU A 360 -14.30 23.16 -14.28
N MET A 361 -14.77 24.21 -14.92
CA MET A 361 -15.96 24.94 -14.47
C MET A 361 -17.23 24.13 -14.61
N SER A 362 -17.35 23.28 -15.64
CA SER A 362 -18.57 22.52 -15.93
C SER A 362 -18.65 21.16 -15.22
N LYS A 363 -17.55 20.41 -15.18
CA LYS A 363 -17.51 19.03 -14.69
C LYS A 363 -16.37 18.72 -13.72
N GLY A 364 -15.43 19.66 -13.57
CA GLY A 364 -14.17 19.41 -12.85
C GLY A 364 -14.38 19.04 -11.38
N TYR A 365 -15.35 19.66 -10.70
CA TYR A 365 -15.65 19.36 -9.30
C TYR A 365 -16.13 17.94 -9.11
N GLN A 366 -17.10 17.51 -9.94
CA GLN A 366 -17.64 16.16 -9.91
C GLN A 366 -16.55 15.13 -10.18
N ILE A 367 -15.82 15.28 -11.30
CA ILE A 367 -14.76 14.36 -11.72
C ILE A 367 -13.65 14.29 -10.67
N ALA A 368 -13.18 15.44 -10.14
CA ALA A 368 -12.13 15.47 -9.13
C ALA A 368 -12.56 14.79 -7.82
N THR A 369 -13.84 14.93 -7.45
CA THR A 369 -14.41 14.25 -6.27
C THR A 369 -14.50 12.75 -6.51
N GLU A 370 -15.01 12.31 -7.65
CA GLU A 370 -15.12 10.89 -7.99
C GLU A 370 -13.74 10.22 -8.05
N ASN A 371 -12.74 10.87 -8.62
CA ASN A 371 -11.37 10.35 -8.70
C ASN A 371 -10.73 10.10 -7.33
N CYS A 372 -11.22 10.71 -6.25
CA CYS A 372 -10.76 10.43 -4.89
C CYS A 372 -11.26 9.08 -4.35
N TYR A 373 -12.33 8.54 -4.93
CA TYR A 373 -13.01 7.34 -4.45
C TYR A 373 -12.90 6.14 -5.41
N VAL A 374 -12.01 6.20 -6.39
CA VAL A 374 -11.80 5.11 -7.35
C VAL A 374 -10.32 4.82 -7.54
N ARG A 375 -9.98 3.58 -7.92
CA ARG A 375 -8.61 3.20 -8.29
C ARG A 375 -8.19 3.91 -9.58
N ASP A 376 -6.88 3.97 -9.82
CA ASP A 376 -6.31 4.68 -10.97
C ASP A 376 -6.91 4.23 -12.31
N MET A 377 -7.18 2.91 -12.45
CA MET A 377 -7.77 2.32 -13.65
C MET A 377 -9.21 2.78 -13.95
N PHE A 378 -9.93 3.29 -12.94
CA PHE A 378 -11.30 3.80 -13.12
C PHE A 378 -11.38 5.33 -13.08
N ARG A 379 -10.24 6.01 -12.93
CA ARG A 379 -10.20 7.46 -12.90
C ARG A 379 -10.50 8.07 -14.25
N THR A 380 -11.02 9.31 -14.22
CA THR A 380 -11.20 10.13 -15.41
C THR A 380 -10.05 11.12 -15.52
N TYR A 381 -9.35 11.07 -16.64
CA TYR A 381 -8.22 11.92 -17.00
C TYR A 381 -8.61 12.90 -18.08
N PHE A 382 -7.90 14.03 -18.18
CA PHE A 382 -8.02 14.99 -19.27
C PHE A 382 -6.76 14.94 -20.14
N ARG A 383 -6.93 14.66 -21.44
CA ARG A 383 -5.87 14.77 -22.44
C ARG A 383 -5.92 16.16 -23.03
N TYR A 384 -4.93 16.99 -22.72
CA TYR A 384 -4.88 18.34 -23.22
C TYR A 384 -4.39 18.38 -24.67
N VAL A 385 -5.25 18.85 -25.57
CA VAL A 385 -4.95 19.01 -27.03
C VAL A 385 -4.92 20.47 -27.46
N GLY A 386 -4.85 21.41 -26.51
CA GLY A 386 -4.88 22.85 -26.76
C GLY A 386 -3.50 23.45 -27.10
N LYS A 387 -3.37 24.74 -26.87
CA LYS A 387 -2.09 25.50 -27.11
C LYS A 387 -1.03 25.05 -26.11
N LYS A 388 0.28 25.30 -26.44
CA LYS A 388 1.41 24.93 -25.58
C LYS A 388 1.24 25.38 -24.13
N ALA A 389 1.43 24.48 -23.22
CA ALA A 389 1.52 24.75 -21.78
C ALA A 389 2.78 25.58 -21.49
N ARG A 390 2.69 26.56 -20.60
CA ARG A 390 3.82 27.39 -20.18
C ARG A 390 4.35 26.91 -18.84
N VAL A 391 5.63 26.62 -18.75
CA VAL A 391 6.30 26.38 -17.46
C VAL A 391 6.29 27.64 -16.63
N VAL A 392 5.73 27.59 -15.43
CA VAL A 392 5.66 28.74 -14.52
C VAL A 392 6.73 28.60 -13.43
N ARG A 393 6.96 27.37 -12.95
CA ARG A 393 7.87 27.10 -11.85
C ARG A 393 8.45 25.70 -11.95
N THR A 394 9.74 25.58 -11.64
CA THR A 394 10.38 24.29 -11.40
C THR A 394 10.87 24.24 -9.95
N THR A 395 10.49 23.19 -9.21
CA THR A 395 11.00 22.91 -7.87
C THR A 395 11.96 21.75 -7.97
N TYR A 396 13.15 21.88 -7.40
CA TYR A 396 14.20 20.86 -7.47
C TYR A 396 14.24 20.01 -6.19
N LYS A 397 14.67 18.76 -6.32
CA LYS A 397 15.00 17.90 -5.18
C LYS A 397 16.18 18.53 -4.46
N SER A 398 16.08 18.64 -3.13
CA SER A 398 17.10 19.28 -2.30
C SER A 398 17.30 18.51 -0.99
N VAL A 399 18.51 18.67 -0.44
CA VAL A 399 18.91 18.17 0.88
C VAL A 399 19.46 19.30 1.71
N PRO A 400 19.52 19.21 3.04
CA PRO A 400 20.17 20.21 3.87
C PRO A 400 21.62 20.41 3.44
N PHE A 401 22.06 21.67 3.42
CA PHE A 401 23.45 22.03 3.19
C PHE A 401 24.20 21.97 4.52
N THR A 402 25.27 21.19 4.56
CA THR A 402 26.02 20.89 5.79
C THR A 402 27.29 21.73 5.93
N ASP A 403 27.88 21.77 7.11
CA ASP A 403 29.16 22.41 7.33
C ASP A 403 30.31 21.69 6.61
N GLU A 404 30.20 20.37 6.35
CA GLU A 404 31.11 19.64 5.48
C GLU A 404 31.06 20.12 4.03
N ASP A 405 29.86 20.42 3.52
CA ASP A 405 29.71 21.02 2.20
C ASP A 405 30.42 22.37 2.10
N ALA A 406 30.30 23.19 3.14
CA ALA A 406 31.01 24.46 3.24
C ALA A 406 32.54 24.29 3.27
N LYS A 407 33.04 23.31 4.02
CA LYS A 407 34.48 22.98 4.07
C LYS A 407 35.03 22.51 2.71
N ARG A 408 34.19 21.90 1.87
CA ARG A 408 34.51 21.52 0.48
C ARG A 408 34.38 22.68 -0.52
N GLY A 409 34.13 23.89 -0.06
CA GLY A 409 34.00 25.07 -0.90
C GLY A 409 32.68 25.16 -1.67
N LEU A 410 31.71 24.33 -1.34
CA LEU A 410 30.39 24.37 -1.95
C LEU A 410 29.58 25.57 -1.40
N LYS A 411 28.61 26.03 -2.19
CA LYS A 411 27.65 27.06 -1.78
C LYS A 411 26.24 26.48 -1.78
N PRO A 412 25.34 26.94 -0.88
CA PRO A 412 23.97 26.53 -0.91
C PRO A 412 23.27 27.03 -2.18
N ASP A 413 22.49 26.17 -2.84
CA ASP A 413 21.71 26.55 -4.03
C ASP A 413 20.50 27.40 -3.65
N LYS A 414 19.97 27.25 -2.44
CA LYS A 414 18.79 27.95 -1.94
C LYS A 414 18.78 28.07 -0.43
N THR A 415 18.18 29.15 0.09
CA THR A 415 17.78 29.27 1.50
C THR A 415 16.25 29.35 1.58
N SER A 416 15.65 28.53 2.40
CA SER A 416 14.21 28.49 2.60
C SER A 416 13.90 28.24 4.08
N SER A 417 13.04 29.08 4.67
CA SER A 417 12.64 28.99 6.09
C SER A 417 13.84 28.93 7.06
N GLY A 418 14.90 29.71 6.77
CA GLY A 418 16.12 29.73 7.59
C GLY A 418 17.10 28.56 7.33
N GLN A 419 16.71 27.55 6.58
CA GLN A 419 17.54 26.40 6.27
C GLN A 419 18.25 26.57 4.93
N ARG A 420 19.57 26.36 4.91
CA ARG A 420 20.36 26.31 3.68
C ARG A 420 20.20 24.95 3.02
N LEU A 421 19.95 24.92 1.71
CA LEU A 421 19.68 23.70 0.94
C LEU A 421 20.64 23.62 -0.27
N LYS A 422 21.02 22.39 -0.64
CA LYS A 422 21.68 22.08 -1.91
C LYS A 422 20.79 21.21 -2.78
N TYR A 423 20.78 21.45 -4.12
CA TYR A 423 20.03 20.62 -5.04
C TYR A 423 20.74 19.30 -5.32
N LEU A 424 19.95 18.23 -5.41
CA LEU A 424 20.43 16.99 -5.98
C LEU A 424 20.63 17.18 -7.49
N ARG A 425 21.70 16.63 -8.05
CA ARG A 425 22.08 16.78 -9.46
C ARG A 425 22.17 15.42 -10.14
N ASP A 426 21.87 15.40 -11.43
CA ASP A 426 22.05 14.22 -12.28
C ASP A 426 23.54 13.99 -12.64
N SER A 427 23.82 12.96 -13.44
CA SER A 427 25.17 12.63 -13.93
C SER A 427 25.83 13.75 -14.74
N ASN A 428 25.04 14.69 -15.29
CA ASN A 428 25.49 15.84 -16.08
C ASN A 428 25.60 17.12 -15.23
N GLY A 429 25.43 17.02 -13.92
CA GLY A 429 25.51 18.14 -12.99
C GLY A 429 24.27 19.07 -13.00
N LYS A 430 23.18 18.71 -13.68
CA LYS A 430 21.94 19.50 -13.70
C LYS A 430 21.08 19.20 -12.49
N PRO A 431 20.42 20.21 -11.87
CA PRO A 431 19.50 19.99 -10.75
C PRO A 431 18.34 19.09 -11.18
N ILE A 432 18.04 18.08 -10.36
CA ILE A 432 16.95 17.11 -10.59
C ILE A 432 15.62 17.76 -10.20
N PRO A 433 14.65 17.91 -11.10
CA PRO A 433 13.33 18.43 -10.75
C PRO A 433 12.63 17.52 -9.74
N LYS A 434 12.01 18.12 -8.72
CA LYS A 434 11.06 17.47 -7.83
C LYS A 434 9.68 17.46 -8.47
N TYR A 435 9.26 18.62 -8.98
CA TYR A 435 8.07 18.78 -9.81
C TYR A 435 8.17 20.06 -10.64
N VAL A 436 7.40 20.09 -11.72
CA VAL A 436 7.25 21.25 -12.61
C VAL A 436 5.79 21.72 -12.56
N GLU A 437 5.58 23.01 -12.45
CA GLU A 437 4.26 23.64 -12.55
C GLU A 437 4.09 24.25 -13.94
N TYR A 438 3.04 23.82 -14.63
CA TYR A 438 2.61 24.37 -15.91
C TYR A 438 1.39 25.27 -15.71
N CYS A 439 1.30 26.34 -16.47
CA CYS A 439 0.07 27.11 -16.61
C CYS A 439 -0.63 26.75 -17.92
N ILE A 440 -1.85 26.25 -17.82
CA ILE A 440 -2.73 25.86 -18.92
C ILE A 440 -4.06 26.58 -18.73
N ASP A 441 -4.44 27.43 -19.65
CA ASP A 441 -5.69 28.19 -19.59
C ASP A 441 -5.92 28.90 -18.24
N GLY A 442 -4.86 29.45 -17.64
CA GLY A 442 -4.89 30.06 -16.32
C GLY A 442 -4.94 29.11 -15.12
N LYS A 443 -4.87 27.81 -15.33
CA LYS A 443 -4.83 26.80 -14.28
C LYS A 443 -3.41 26.26 -14.08
N ILE A 444 -3.05 26.01 -12.83
CA ILE A 444 -1.75 25.40 -12.49
C ILE A 444 -1.90 23.89 -12.48
N VAL A 445 -1.04 23.21 -13.25
CA VAL A 445 -0.95 21.75 -13.35
C VAL A 445 0.45 21.33 -12.89
N LYS A 446 0.54 20.38 -11.98
CA LYS A 446 1.81 19.87 -11.42
C LYS A 446 2.22 18.59 -12.10
N SER A 447 3.47 18.49 -12.49
CA SER A 447 4.07 17.27 -13.02
C SER A 447 5.24 16.80 -12.17
N PHE A 448 5.30 15.50 -11.90
CA PHE A 448 6.33 14.80 -11.13
C PHE A 448 7.13 13.84 -12.02
N GLY A 449 7.72 14.35 -13.09
CA GLY A 449 8.62 13.58 -13.99
C GLY A 449 8.06 13.26 -15.37
N VAL A 450 6.77 13.50 -15.62
CA VAL A 450 6.14 13.31 -16.94
C VAL A 450 5.93 14.68 -17.59
N SER A 451 6.28 14.86 -18.87
CA SER A 451 5.96 16.10 -19.56
C SER A 451 4.45 16.22 -19.82
N ILE A 452 3.94 17.43 -19.91
CA ILE A 452 2.51 17.65 -20.21
C ILE A 452 2.11 17.14 -21.59
N GLU A 453 3.07 17.08 -22.51
CA GLU A 453 2.88 16.64 -23.90
C GLU A 453 2.81 15.09 -23.99
N GLU A 454 3.38 14.41 -23.01
CA GLU A 454 3.47 12.94 -22.93
C GLU A 454 2.53 12.33 -21.88
N GLY A 455 1.77 13.17 -21.17
CA GLY A 455 0.90 12.73 -20.08
C GLY A 455 -0.55 13.12 -20.25
N ASP A 456 -1.36 12.60 -19.34
CA ASP A 456 -2.75 12.99 -19.16
C ASP A 456 -2.94 13.69 -17.80
N ILE A 457 -3.85 14.65 -17.70
CA ILE A 457 -4.09 15.45 -16.52
C ILE A 457 -5.11 14.74 -15.63
N LEU A 458 -4.73 14.44 -14.41
CA LEU A 458 -5.58 13.87 -13.37
C LEU A 458 -6.10 14.99 -12.46
N PRO A 459 -7.41 15.31 -12.46
CA PRO A 459 -8.02 16.18 -11.47
C PRO A 459 -8.34 15.39 -10.19
N ILE A 460 -7.94 15.90 -9.02
CA ILE A 460 -8.22 15.32 -7.70
C ILE A 460 -8.69 16.42 -6.76
N MET A 461 -9.63 16.10 -5.86
CA MET A 461 -10.06 17.00 -4.81
C MET A 461 -9.11 16.90 -3.60
N GLU A 462 -8.44 17.98 -3.27
CA GLU A 462 -7.58 18.08 -2.09
C GLU A 462 -7.92 19.34 -1.29
N LYS A 463 -8.16 19.18 0.01
CA LYS A 463 -8.48 20.30 0.94
C LYS A 463 -9.58 21.22 0.39
N GLY A 464 -10.61 20.65 -0.24
CA GLY A 464 -11.74 21.39 -0.80
C GLY A 464 -11.44 22.14 -2.11
N THR A 465 -10.27 21.92 -2.73
CA THR A 465 -9.88 22.52 -4.01
C THR A 465 -9.47 21.45 -5.01
N ILE A 466 -9.73 21.73 -6.31
CA ILE A 466 -9.29 20.84 -7.37
C ILE A 466 -7.78 21.03 -7.59
N GLN A 467 -7.01 19.98 -7.40
CA GLN A 467 -5.61 19.88 -7.79
C GLN A 467 -5.50 19.14 -9.12
N LEU A 468 -4.53 19.53 -9.94
CA LEU A 468 -4.32 18.98 -11.28
C LEU A 468 -2.90 18.43 -11.36
N TYR A 469 -2.80 17.14 -11.70
CA TYR A 469 -1.52 16.42 -11.79
C TYR A 469 -1.34 15.80 -13.17
N VAL A 470 -0.14 15.93 -13.75
CA VAL A 470 0.23 15.16 -14.94
C VAL A 470 0.61 13.75 -14.51
N ARG A 471 0.06 12.77 -15.18
CA ARG A 471 0.36 11.35 -15.05
C ARG A 471 0.78 10.78 -16.39
N GLU A 472 1.39 9.60 -16.40
CA GLU A 472 1.67 8.88 -17.65
C GLU A 472 0.40 8.76 -18.50
N ARG A 473 0.59 8.83 -19.83
CA ARG A 473 -0.54 8.75 -20.77
C ARG A 473 -1.26 7.43 -20.61
N VAL A 474 -2.58 7.51 -20.45
CA VAL A 474 -3.47 6.35 -20.45
C VAL A 474 -3.45 5.75 -21.86
N ARG A 475 -3.12 4.48 -21.98
CA ARG A 475 -3.07 3.71 -23.22
C ARG A 475 -4.40 3.03 -23.51
#